data_69520b8fc0db149f95cdb01440009a04
#
_entry.id   69520b8fc0db149f95cdb01440009a04
#
_cell.length_a   1.000
_cell.length_b   1.000
_cell.length_c   1.000
_cell.angle_alpha   90.00
_cell.angle_beta   90.00
_cell.angle_gamma   90.00
#
_symmetry.space_group_name_H-M   'P 1'
#
loop_
_entity.id
_entity.type
_entity.pdbx_description
1 polymer ?
#
loop_
_entity_poly.entity_id
_entity_poly.type
_entity_poly.pdbx_seq_one_letter_code
_entity_poly.pdbx_strand_id
1 'polypeptide(L)' 'MKTLVFDVMLDGRFIHTFRYQYCPLFQIDEQELEKFVTDRLPTLKGKDFKIVF' A
#
# COMPACT_ATOMS: atom_id res chain seq x y z
N MET A 1 0.36 12.92 -13.51
CA MET A 1 0.28 11.77 -12.59
C MET A 1 -0.72 12.03 -11.49
N LYS A 2 -1.35 10.99 -11.02
CA LYS A 2 -2.31 11.09 -9.93
C LYS A 2 -1.73 10.48 -8.66
N THR A 3 -2.25 10.92 -7.52
CA THR A 3 -1.83 10.42 -6.22
C THR A 3 -2.95 9.58 -5.62
N LEU A 4 -2.61 8.36 -5.24
CA LEU A 4 -3.51 7.48 -4.50
C LEU A 4 -3.12 7.52 -3.03
N VAL A 5 -4.10 7.79 -2.17
CA VAL A 5 -3.89 7.76 -0.72
C VAL A 5 -4.57 6.51 -0.18
N PHE A 6 -3.83 5.72 0.58
CA PHE A 6 -4.37 4.49 1.14
C PHE A 6 -3.80 4.24 2.53
N ASP A 7 -4.58 3.53 3.33
CA ASP A 7 -4.19 3.13 4.68
C ASP A 7 -3.75 1.68 4.69
N VAL A 8 -2.76 1.38 5.52
CA VAL A 8 -2.30 0.01 5.76
C VAL A 8 -2.80 -0.42 7.13
N MET A 9 -3.48 -1.56 7.16
CA MET A 9 -4.05 -2.14 8.37
C MET A 9 -3.46 -3.53 8.61
N LEU A 10 -3.14 -3.84 9.86
CA LEU A 10 -2.66 -5.15 10.26
C LEU A 10 -3.44 -5.60 11.49
N ASP A 11 -4.11 -6.75 11.38
CA ASP A 11 -4.92 -7.32 12.48
C ASP A 11 -5.95 -6.32 13.02
N GLY A 12 -6.58 -5.56 12.10
CA GLY A 12 -7.57 -4.56 12.47
C GLY A 12 -6.99 -3.27 13.05
N ARG A 13 -5.67 -3.13 13.05
CA ARG A 13 -4.99 -1.94 13.58
C ARG A 13 -4.45 -1.08 12.45
N PHE A 14 -4.62 0.22 12.59
CA PHE A 14 -4.02 1.18 11.66
C PHE A 14 -2.51 1.20 11.85
N ILE A 15 -1.77 1.06 10.74
CA ILE A 15 -0.30 1.09 10.75
C ILE A 15 0.22 2.40 10.21
N HIS A 16 -0.18 2.75 8.99
CA HIS A 16 0.36 3.93 8.33
C HIS A 16 -0.50 4.31 7.13
N THR A 17 -0.47 5.59 6.75
CA THR A 17 -1.09 6.10 5.54
C THR A 17 0.00 6.41 4.53
N PHE A 18 -0.13 5.90 3.31
CA PHE A 18 0.82 6.14 2.24
C PHE A 18 0.20 6.94 1.10
N ARG A 19 1.05 7.64 0.38
CA ARG A 19 0.71 8.29 -0.87
C ARG A 19 1.51 7.63 -1.97
N TYR A 20 0.80 7.18 -3.01
CA TYR A 20 1.38 6.46 -4.13
C TYR A 20 1.08 7.21 -5.41
N GLN A 21 2.11 7.64 -6.12
CA GLN A 21 1.94 8.31 -7.40
C GLN A 21 1.88 7.29 -8.52
N TYR A 22 0.90 7.45 -9.40
CA TYR A 22 0.71 6.51 -10.50
C TYR A 22 0.28 7.25 -11.77
N CYS A 23 0.54 6.60 -12.90
CA CYS A 23 0.07 7.09 -14.20
C CYS A 23 -1.34 6.56 -14.45
N PRO A 24 -2.35 7.43 -14.70
CA PRO A 24 -3.72 6.97 -14.89
C PRO A 24 -3.92 6.13 -16.15
N LEU A 25 -2.94 6.06 -17.03
CA LEU A 25 -2.99 5.21 -18.21
C LEU A 25 -2.73 3.74 -17.91
N PHE A 26 -2.19 3.43 -16.73
CA PHE A 26 -1.88 2.08 -16.31
C PHE A 26 -2.77 1.68 -15.14
N GLN A 27 -3.15 0.41 -15.10
CA GLN A 27 -3.89 -0.12 -13.97
C GLN A 27 -2.95 -0.31 -12.79
N ILE A 28 -3.46 0.01 -11.60
CA ILE A 28 -2.71 -0.24 -10.37
C ILE A 28 -2.98 -1.68 -9.97
N ASP A 29 -1.90 -2.46 -9.85
CA ASP A 29 -1.99 -3.82 -9.35
C ASP A 29 -1.84 -3.79 -7.83
N GLU A 30 -2.72 -4.52 -7.14
CA GLU A 30 -2.66 -4.64 -5.69
C GLU A 30 -1.32 -5.18 -5.23
N GLN A 31 -0.71 -6.09 -5.99
CA GLN A 31 0.60 -6.62 -5.67
C GLN A 31 1.69 -5.56 -5.71
N GLU A 32 1.58 -4.60 -6.62
CA GLU A 32 2.51 -3.47 -6.67
C GLU A 32 2.41 -2.60 -5.42
N LEU A 33 1.19 -2.38 -4.94
CA LEU A 33 0.98 -1.62 -3.71
C LEU A 33 1.53 -2.37 -2.50
N GLU A 34 1.34 -3.67 -2.45
CA GLU A 34 1.89 -4.50 -1.37
C GLU A 34 3.41 -4.43 -1.36
N LYS A 35 4.03 -4.52 -2.52
CA LYS A 35 5.48 -4.41 -2.64
C LYS A 35 5.96 -3.04 -2.20
N PHE A 36 5.25 -1.99 -2.60
CA PHE A 36 5.57 -0.63 -2.19
C PHE A 36 5.54 -0.50 -0.67
N VAL A 37 4.52 -1.08 -0.03
CA VAL A 37 4.37 -1.04 1.42
C VAL A 37 5.50 -1.79 2.10
N THR A 38 5.82 -3.01 1.65
CA THR A 38 6.88 -3.82 2.27
C THR A 38 8.27 -3.24 2.05
N ASP A 39 8.48 -2.51 0.96
CA ASP A 39 9.75 -1.81 0.74
C ASP A 39 9.93 -0.68 1.75
N ARG A 40 8.85 -0.03 2.15
CA ARG A 40 8.92 1.07 3.11
C ARG A 40 8.82 0.60 4.55
N LEU A 41 8.09 -0.49 4.77
CA LEU A 41 7.91 -1.08 6.09
C LEU A 41 8.31 -2.55 6.04
N PRO A 42 9.63 -2.84 6.07
CA PRO A 42 10.10 -4.23 5.96
C PRO A 42 9.57 -5.16 7.04
N THR A 43 9.15 -4.61 8.19
CA THR A 43 8.56 -5.39 9.27
C THR A 43 7.25 -6.06 8.88
N LEU A 44 6.60 -5.57 7.82
CA LEU A 44 5.35 -6.16 7.32
C LEU A 44 5.60 -7.28 6.32
N LYS A 45 6.84 -7.54 5.97
CA LYS A 45 7.19 -8.59 5.03
C LYS A 45 6.79 -9.95 5.61
N GLY A 46 6.01 -10.71 4.83
CA GLY A 46 5.49 -11.99 5.30
C GLY A 46 4.27 -11.90 6.19
N LYS A 47 3.78 -10.70 6.47
CA LYS A 47 2.57 -10.50 7.26
C LYS A 47 1.36 -10.23 6.36
N ASP A 48 0.19 -10.60 6.86
CA ASP A 48 -1.07 -10.47 6.11
C ASP A 48 -1.73 -9.12 6.41
N PHE A 49 -1.14 -8.07 5.90
CA PHE A 49 -1.69 -6.73 6.04
C PHE A 49 -2.72 -6.43 4.95
N LYS A 50 -3.57 -5.43 5.19
CA LYS A 50 -4.60 -5.01 4.25
C LYS A 50 -4.39 -3.56 3.84
N ILE A 51 -4.73 -3.28 2.60
CA ILE A 51 -4.71 -1.94 2.04
C ILE A 51 -6.15 -1.46 1.92
N VAL A 52 -6.42 -0.28 2.51
CA VAL A 52 -7.76 0.30 2.54
C VAL A 52 -7.72 1.66 1.86
N PHE A 53 -8.57 1.83 0.87
CA PHE A 53 -8.69 3.08 0.12
C PHE A 53 -9.72 4.02 0.71
#